data_ca3d4c351cafe744f6a4d9701394b00e
#
_entry.id   ca3d4c351cafe744f6a4d9701394b00e
#
_cell.length_a   1.000
_cell.length_b   1.000
_cell.length_c   1.000
_cell.angle_alpha   90.00
_cell.angle_beta   90.00
_cell.angle_gamma   90.00
#
_symmetry.space_group_name_H-M   'P 1'
#
loop_
_entity.id
_entity.type
_entity.pdbx_description
1 polymer ?
#
loop_
_entity_poly.entity_id
_entity_poly.type
_entity_poly.pdbx_seq_one_letter_code
_entity_poly.pdbx_strand_id
1 'polypeptide(L)'
;MTQGVLLFAQNNSHIDYVKQAQFCASRIKKYLQLPVCLATDNLEYLKQNYKNYKVYFDEIVELQRHPVNYRKKFRDGLYSEKTLEWRNLSRADAWDVTPFAKTIVMDTDLIIGNNTLLKAFDYNQEFLIAKESI
;
A
#
# COMPACT_ATOMS: atom_id res chain seq x y z
N MET A 1 -11.64 17.62 -8.06
CA MET A 1 -11.77 16.26 -7.53
C MET A 1 -10.39 15.70 -7.26
N THR A 2 -10.15 15.22 -6.06
CA THR A 2 -8.82 14.75 -5.67
C THR A 2 -8.55 13.33 -6.20
N GLN A 3 -7.33 13.11 -6.63
CA GLN A 3 -6.82 11.82 -7.08
C GLN A 3 -5.59 11.47 -6.26
N GLY A 4 -5.44 10.22 -5.88
CA GLY A 4 -4.30 9.81 -5.10
C GLY A 4 -4.10 8.30 -5.06
N VAL A 5 -3.05 7.90 -4.37
CA VAL A 5 -2.69 6.50 -4.21
C VAL A 5 -2.80 6.12 -2.73
N LEU A 6 -3.42 4.98 -2.47
CA LEU A 6 -3.56 4.42 -1.13
C LEU A 6 -2.69 3.17 -1.03
N LEU A 7 -1.80 3.16 -0.05
CA LEU A 7 -0.93 2.04 0.28
C LEU A 7 -1.30 1.50 1.66
N PHE A 8 -1.34 0.19 1.79
CA PHE A 8 -1.52 -0.48 3.08
C PHE A 8 -0.18 -1.07 3.54
N ALA A 9 0.22 -0.75 4.76
CA ALA A 9 1.43 -1.29 5.35
C ALA A 9 1.14 -1.80 6.77
N GLN A 10 1.00 -3.10 6.89
CA GLN A 10 0.75 -3.80 8.14
C GLN A 10 1.86 -4.81 8.35
N ASN A 11 2.87 -4.42 9.14
CA ASN A 11 4.07 -5.22 9.35
C ASN A 11 3.73 -6.55 10.03
N ASN A 12 4.46 -7.58 9.64
CA ASN A 12 4.47 -8.84 10.36
C ASN A 12 5.87 -9.07 10.98
N SER A 13 6.11 -10.25 11.52
CA SER A 13 7.37 -10.55 12.20
C SER A 13 8.58 -10.67 11.26
N HIS A 14 8.38 -10.70 9.96
CA HIS A 14 9.44 -10.97 8.97
C HIS A 14 9.62 -9.84 7.95
N ILE A 15 8.59 -9.08 7.65
CA ILE A 15 8.58 -8.10 6.56
C ILE A 15 8.20 -6.73 7.09
N ASP A 16 9.02 -5.74 6.75
CA ASP A 16 8.74 -4.34 7.04
C ASP A 16 8.03 -3.70 5.84
N TYR A 17 6.71 -3.77 5.83
CA TYR A 17 5.90 -3.18 4.77
C TYR A 17 5.92 -1.67 4.79
N VAL A 18 6.19 -1.05 5.95
CA VAL A 18 6.32 0.41 6.05
C VAL A 18 7.52 0.88 5.25
N LYS A 19 8.64 0.15 5.33
CA LYS A 19 9.83 0.45 4.54
C LYS A 19 9.56 0.31 3.04
N GLN A 20 8.87 -0.77 2.64
CA GLN A 20 8.47 -0.95 1.25
C GLN A 20 7.56 0.20 0.79
N ALA A 21 6.63 0.63 1.64
CA ALA A 21 5.71 1.71 1.31
C ALA A 21 6.45 3.03 1.07
N GLN A 22 7.50 3.33 1.84
CA GLN A 22 8.29 4.53 1.61
C GLN A 22 8.96 4.50 0.23
N PHE A 23 9.56 3.39 -0.13
CA PHE A 23 10.18 3.25 -1.44
C PHE A 23 9.12 3.37 -2.55
N CYS A 24 8.00 2.68 -2.39
CA CYS A 24 6.90 2.77 -3.35
C CYS A 24 6.39 4.20 -3.49
N ALA A 25 6.19 4.91 -2.38
CA ALA A 25 5.74 6.30 -2.38
C ALA A 25 6.73 7.23 -3.09
N SER A 26 8.03 7.02 -2.90
CA SER A 26 9.05 7.82 -3.58
C SER A 26 8.94 7.69 -5.11
N ARG A 27 8.65 6.49 -5.59
CA ARG A 27 8.47 6.24 -7.01
C ARG A 27 7.17 6.85 -7.54
N ILE A 28 6.10 6.76 -6.75
CA ILE A 28 4.81 7.37 -7.09
C ILE A 28 4.97 8.89 -7.25
N LYS A 29 5.63 9.52 -6.30
CA LYS A 29 5.86 10.97 -6.37
C LYS A 29 6.71 11.36 -7.56
N LYS A 30 7.74 10.57 -7.87
CA LYS A 30 8.62 10.85 -9.00
C LYS A 30 7.92 10.74 -10.34
N TYR A 31 7.14 9.68 -10.56
CA TYR A 31 6.60 9.37 -11.87
C TYR A 31 5.13 9.75 -12.04
N LEU A 32 4.32 9.67 -11.00
CA LEU A 32 2.89 9.96 -11.07
C LEU A 32 2.55 11.34 -10.53
N GLN A 33 3.40 11.89 -9.66
CA GLN A 33 3.19 13.21 -9.02
C GLN A 33 1.82 13.28 -8.31
N LEU A 34 1.44 12.19 -7.66
CA LEU A 34 0.19 12.06 -6.93
C LEU A 34 0.43 12.11 -5.42
N PRO A 35 -0.55 12.62 -4.65
CA PRO A 35 -0.51 12.46 -3.22
C PRO A 35 -0.64 10.98 -2.84
N VAL A 36 0.01 10.61 -1.74
CA VAL A 36 0.03 9.24 -1.24
C VAL A 36 -0.53 9.21 0.18
N CYS A 37 -1.49 8.33 0.40
CA CYS A 37 -2.00 8.02 1.72
C CYS A 37 -1.46 6.67 2.17
N LEU A 38 -0.92 6.61 3.38
CA LEU A 38 -0.51 5.37 4.01
C LEU A 38 -1.56 4.95 5.04
N ALA A 39 -2.11 3.77 4.88
CA ALA A 39 -2.97 3.14 5.88
C ALA A 39 -2.14 2.08 6.61
N THR A 40 -1.96 2.26 7.92
CA THR A 40 -1.09 1.39 8.71
C THR A 40 -1.63 1.19 10.12
N ASP A 41 -1.37 0.03 10.69
CA ASP A 41 -1.59 -0.25 12.10
C ASP A 41 -0.29 -0.07 12.93
N ASN A 42 0.78 0.42 12.29
CA ASN A 42 2.11 0.56 12.89
C ASN A 42 2.55 2.02 12.97
N LEU A 43 1.66 2.92 13.36
CA LEU A 43 1.95 4.36 13.36
C LEU A 43 3.11 4.73 14.28
N GLU A 44 3.18 4.14 15.47
CA GLU A 44 4.28 4.38 16.41
C GLU A 44 5.62 3.94 15.81
N TYR A 45 5.65 2.77 15.19
CA TYR A 45 6.84 2.26 14.51
C TYR A 45 7.29 3.19 13.40
N LEU A 46 6.34 3.68 12.60
CA LEU A 46 6.63 4.64 11.53
C LEU A 46 7.30 5.90 12.09
N LYS A 47 6.73 6.50 13.12
CA LYS A 47 7.25 7.74 13.71
C LYS A 47 8.61 7.54 14.35
N GLN A 48 8.85 6.40 14.99
CA GLN A 48 10.11 6.12 15.67
C GLN A 48 11.25 5.79 14.71
N ASN A 49 10.96 5.08 13.64
CA ASN A 49 11.99 4.53 12.75
C ASN A 49 12.17 5.31 11.46
N TYR A 50 11.17 6.08 11.04
CA TYR A 50 11.19 6.80 9.77
C TYR A 50 10.77 8.25 9.99
N LYS A 51 11.69 9.07 10.51
CA LYS A 51 11.41 10.47 10.90
C LYS A 51 10.98 11.35 9.73
N ASN A 52 11.38 10.98 8.50
CA ASN A 52 11.04 11.74 7.30
C ASN A 52 9.77 11.23 6.61
N TYR A 53 8.93 10.51 7.32
CA TYR A 53 7.76 9.88 6.72
C TYR A 53 6.81 10.87 6.02
N LYS A 54 6.76 12.11 6.50
CA LYS A 54 5.90 13.15 5.91
C LYS A 54 6.35 13.59 4.52
N VAL A 55 7.59 13.31 4.15
CA VAL A 55 8.09 13.57 2.79
C VAL A 55 7.44 12.61 1.80
N TYR A 56 7.15 11.40 2.23
CA TYR A 56 6.62 10.33 1.37
C TYR A 56 5.10 10.24 1.42
N PHE A 57 4.50 10.50 2.59
CA PHE A 57 3.07 10.29 2.81
C PHE A 57 2.40 11.61 3.13
N ASP A 58 1.48 12.03 2.27
CA ASP A 58 0.72 13.26 2.45
C ASP A 58 -0.37 13.11 3.49
N GLU A 59 -0.94 11.90 3.57
CA GLU A 59 -1.98 11.54 4.52
C GLU A 59 -1.63 10.20 5.17
N ILE A 60 -2.02 10.03 6.43
CA ILE A 60 -1.87 8.77 7.14
C ILE A 60 -3.19 8.42 7.81
N VAL A 61 -3.65 7.20 7.57
CA VAL A 61 -4.82 6.64 8.24
C VAL A 61 -4.33 5.54 9.17
N GLU A 62 -4.65 5.66 10.46
CA GLU A 62 -4.33 4.63 11.43
C GLU A 62 -5.41 3.56 11.44
N LEU A 63 -5.00 2.32 11.21
CA LEU A 63 -5.88 1.17 11.21
C LEU A 63 -5.85 0.48 12.56
N GLN A 64 -6.95 -0.17 12.92
CA GLN A 64 -6.95 -1.10 14.04
C GLN A 64 -6.15 -2.35 13.66
N ARG A 65 -5.35 -2.84 14.63
CA ARG A 65 -4.60 -4.06 14.42
C ARG A 65 -5.53 -5.26 14.53
N HIS A 66 -5.83 -5.85 13.40
CA HIS A 66 -6.61 -7.09 13.36
C HIS A 66 -5.77 -8.29 13.75
N PRO A 67 -6.39 -9.37 14.25
CA PRO A 67 -5.71 -10.66 14.42
C PRO A 67 -5.13 -11.12 13.09
N VAL A 68 -4.16 -12.04 13.17
CA VAL A 68 -3.59 -12.67 11.98
C VAL A 68 -4.72 -13.36 11.21
N ASN A 69 -4.89 -12.99 9.93
CA ASN A 69 -5.95 -13.55 9.09
C ASN A 69 -5.75 -15.04 8.84
N TYR A 70 -4.53 -15.38 8.48
CA TYR A 70 -4.16 -16.75 8.13
C TYR A 70 -2.64 -16.86 8.10
N ARG A 71 -2.18 -18.10 8.04
CA ARG A 71 -0.77 -18.42 7.83
C ARG A 71 -0.64 -19.14 6.50
N LYS A 72 0.39 -18.81 5.74
CA LYS A 72 0.61 -19.45 4.47
C LYS A 72 2.10 -19.54 4.17
N LYS A 73 2.48 -20.58 3.43
CA LYS A 73 3.86 -20.76 2.97
C LYS A 73 4.11 -19.88 1.75
N PHE A 74 5.31 -19.34 1.63
CA PHE A 74 5.73 -18.68 0.41
C PHE A 74 5.89 -19.69 -0.72
N ARG A 75 5.57 -19.25 -1.92
CA ARG A 75 5.68 -20.10 -3.12
C ARG A 75 6.93 -19.83 -3.95
N ASP A 76 7.66 -18.78 -3.64
CA ASP A 76 8.80 -18.32 -4.43
C ASP A 76 10.11 -19.07 -4.12
N GLY A 77 10.09 -20.06 -3.26
CA GLY A 77 11.24 -20.89 -2.91
C GLY A 77 12.12 -20.36 -1.81
N LEU A 78 12.17 -19.05 -1.58
CA LEU A 78 13.03 -18.47 -0.57
C LEU A 78 12.56 -18.80 0.84
N TYR A 79 11.26 -18.80 1.05
CA TYR A 79 10.62 -19.10 2.32
C TYR A 79 9.61 -20.23 2.21
N SER A 80 9.79 -21.12 1.23
CA SER A 80 8.83 -22.18 0.92
C SER A 80 8.53 -23.11 2.10
N GLU A 81 9.49 -23.29 3.00
CA GLU A 81 9.34 -24.12 4.19
C GLU A 81 8.78 -23.37 5.40
N LYS A 82 8.64 -22.04 5.31
CA LYS A 82 8.17 -21.21 6.41
C LYS A 82 6.73 -20.79 6.22
N THR A 83 5.99 -20.77 7.33
CA THR A 83 4.64 -20.23 7.38
C THR A 83 4.72 -18.79 7.87
N LEU A 84 4.17 -17.84 7.12
CA LEU A 84 4.14 -16.43 7.49
C LEU A 84 2.76 -15.97 7.87
N GLU A 85 2.74 -14.96 8.74
CA GLU A 85 1.51 -14.29 9.16
C GLU A 85 1.13 -13.22 8.14
N TRP A 86 -0.15 -13.16 7.82
CA TRP A 86 -0.70 -12.14 6.93
C TRP A 86 -1.76 -11.33 7.64
N ARG A 87 -1.69 -10.00 7.50
CA ARG A 87 -2.65 -9.06 8.07
C ARG A 87 -3.12 -8.13 6.97
N ASN A 88 -4.11 -8.59 6.20
CA ASN A 88 -4.59 -7.83 5.04
C ASN A 88 -6.11 -7.64 5.02
N LEU A 89 -6.81 -7.95 6.11
CA LEU A 89 -8.27 -7.77 6.16
C LEU A 89 -8.68 -6.31 5.94
N SER A 90 -7.86 -5.37 6.43
CA SER A 90 -8.18 -3.95 6.31
C SER A 90 -8.19 -3.44 4.87
N ARG A 91 -7.63 -4.16 3.93
CA ARG A 91 -7.69 -3.78 2.51
C ARG A 91 -9.11 -3.78 1.96
N ALA A 92 -10.01 -4.57 2.55
CA ALA A 92 -11.42 -4.56 2.19
C ALA A 92 -12.09 -3.21 2.50
N ASP A 93 -11.50 -2.43 3.41
CA ASP A 93 -12.02 -1.13 3.83
C ASP A 93 -11.47 0.04 3.01
N ALA A 94 -10.72 -0.23 1.94
CA ALA A 94 -10.07 0.82 1.15
C ALA A 94 -11.05 1.90 0.70
N TRP A 95 -12.25 1.52 0.35
CA TRP A 95 -13.30 2.44 -0.06
C TRP A 95 -13.66 3.45 1.03
N ASP A 96 -13.70 2.99 2.28
CA ASP A 96 -14.10 3.81 3.40
C ASP A 96 -12.96 4.67 3.96
N VAL A 97 -11.70 4.18 3.87
CA VAL A 97 -10.58 4.86 4.52
C VAL A 97 -9.86 5.84 3.61
N THR A 98 -10.05 5.77 2.30
CA THR A 98 -9.35 6.66 1.38
C THR A 98 -9.76 8.12 1.56
N PRO A 99 -8.79 9.06 1.60
CA PRO A 99 -9.11 10.49 1.62
C PRO A 99 -9.33 11.09 0.22
N PHE A 100 -9.18 10.29 -0.83
CA PHE A 100 -9.26 10.77 -2.21
C PHE A 100 -10.58 10.39 -2.86
N ALA A 101 -11.08 11.25 -3.74
CA ALA A 101 -12.28 10.96 -4.50
C ALA A 101 -12.06 9.85 -5.55
N LYS A 102 -10.88 9.85 -6.16
CA LYS A 102 -10.45 8.76 -7.04
C LYS A 102 -9.14 8.20 -6.50
N THR A 103 -9.10 6.91 -6.26
CA THR A 103 -8.01 6.27 -5.56
C THR A 103 -7.47 5.08 -6.35
N ILE A 104 -6.15 5.05 -6.52
CA ILE A 104 -5.46 3.82 -6.92
C ILE A 104 -5.00 3.12 -5.64
N VAL A 105 -5.48 1.90 -5.42
CA VAL A 105 -5.00 1.05 -4.33
C VAL A 105 -3.95 0.13 -4.90
N MET A 106 -2.76 0.13 -4.32
CA MET A 106 -1.69 -0.73 -4.81
C MET A 106 -0.89 -1.36 -3.68
N ASP A 107 -0.26 -2.48 -3.99
CA ASP A 107 0.65 -3.15 -3.07
C ASP A 107 1.96 -2.39 -2.95
N THR A 108 2.59 -2.49 -1.78
CA THR A 108 3.82 -1.76 -1.48
C THR A 108 5.05 -2.32 -2.19
N ASP A 109 4.98 -3.53 -2.71
CA ASP A 109 6.07 -4.18 -3.43
C ASP A 109 6.09 -3.89 -4.94
N LEU A 110 5.17 -3.06 -5.43
CA LEU A 110 5.15 -2.63 -6.81
C LEU A 110 6.17 -1.51 -7.05
N ILE A 111 6.82 -1.55 -8.22
CA ILE A 111 7.80 -0.55 -8.61
C ILE A 111 7.26 0.24 -9.79
N ILE A 112 7.00 1.52 -9.56
CA ILE A 112 6.52 2.43 -10.59
C ILE A 112 7.72 2.95 -11.38
N GLY A 113 7.71 2.75 -12.70
CA GLY A 113 8.80 3.15 -13.59
C GLY A 113 8.45 4.22 -14.61
N ASN A 114 7.17 4.58 -14.73
CA ASN A 114 6.70 5.62 -15.65
C ASN A 114 5.31 6.11 -15.22
N ASN A 115 4.68 6.96 -16.02
CA ASN A 115 3.39 7.57 -15.69
C ASN A 115 2.18 6.88 -16.31
N THR A 116 2.35 5.70 -16.89
CA THR A 116 1.25 5.02 -17.60
C THR A 116 0.04 4.75 -16.71
N LEU A 117 0.26 4.51 -15.42
CA LEU A 117 -0.81 4.19 -14.48
C LEU A 117 -1.82 5.35 -14.33
N LEU A 118 -1.42 6.59 -14.64
CA LEU A 118 -2.34 7.73 -14.62
C LEU A 118 -3.55 7.56 -15.53
N LYS A 119 -3.44 6.72 -16.56
CA LYS A 119 -4.55 6.42 -17.47
C LYS A 119 -5.74 5.77 -16.76
N ALA A 120 -5.52 5.17 -15.59
CA ALA A 120 -6.61 4.58 -14.82
C ALA A 120 -7.66 5.62 -14.41
N PHE A 121 -7.26 6.88 -14.24
CA PHE A 121 -8.20 7.95 -13.87
C PHE A 121 -9.08 8.41 -15.03
N ASP A 122 -8.77 8.04 -16.26
CA ASP A 122 -9.56 8.41 -17.44
C ASP A 122 -10.85 7.60 -17.55
N TYR A 123 -10.96 6.50 -16.83
CA TYR A 123 -12.14 5.65 -16.87
C TYR A 123 -13.22 6.20 -15.92
N ASN A 124 -14.45 6.22 -16.41
CA ASN A 124 -15.60 6.66 -15.63
C ASN A 124 -16.31 5.43 -15.03
N GLN A 125 -15.57 4.68 -14.21
CA GLN A 125 -16.05 3.47 -13.56
C GLN A 125 -15.90 3.63 -12.03
N GLU A 126 -16.85 3.06 -11.30
CA GLU A 126 -16.76 3.06 -9.84
C GLU A 126 -15.64 2.15 -9.33
N PHE A 127 -15.32 1.11 -10.07
CA PHE A 127 -14.31 0.14 -9.66
C PHE A 127 -13.59 -0.43 -10.89
N LEU A 128 -12.27 -0.49 -10.81
CA LEU A 128 -11.41 -1.07 -11.84
C LEU A 128 -10.44 -2.06 -11.20
N ILE A 129 -10.22 -3.17 -11.89
CA ILE A 129 -9.18 -4.13 -11.50
C ILE A 129 -8.24 -4.29 -12.69
N ALA A 130 -6.94 -4.30 -12.41
CA ALA A 130 -5.95 -4.57 -13.44
C ALA A 130 -6.14 -5.99 -13.95
N LYS A 131 -6.13 -6.14 -15.28
CA LYS A 131 -6.18 -7.46 -15.86
C LYS A 131 -4.86 -8.17 -15.62
N GLU A 132 -4.94 -9.39 -15.11
CA GLU A 132 -3.76 -10.20 -14.92
C GLU A 132 -3.12 -10.53 -16.27
N SER A 133 -1.83 -10.29 -16.36
CA SER A 133 -1.03 -10.61 -17.53
C SER A 133 -0.42 -11.99 -17.34
N ILE A 134 -0.81 -12.92 -18.15
CA ILE A 134 -0.29 -14.31 -18.09
C ILE A 134 0.91 -14.44 -19.03
#